data_e0a64fa36308c8b2a8b1a5cb2a46d105
#
_entry.id   e0a64fa36308c8b2a8b1a5cb2a46d105
#
_cell.length_a   1.000
_cell.length_b   1.000
_cell.length_c   1.000
_cell.angle_alpha   90.00
_cell.angle_beta   90.00
_cell.angle_gamma   90.00
#
_symmetry.space_group_name_H-M   'P 1'
#
loop_
_entity.id
_entity.type
_entity.pdbx_description
1 polymer ?
#
loop_
_entity_poly.entity_id
_entity_poly.type
_entity_poly.pdbx_seq_one_letter_code
_entity_poly.pdbx_strand_id
1 'polypeptide(L)'
;MFDNLQERLERSFKILKGEGKITEINVAETLKDIRRALLDADVSFRVAKDFCDRVKVKAMGQNVLTAVKPQQMMVKIVHDELAEFMGSASQDINIKGNPGIVLVAGLNGSGKTTFSAKLANNIKSKRGMKVLLAACDTFRPAAIEQLKVLGEGVQVPVYTEEGVKDPIKIAKNSIAKAKAEGYSVVIIDTAGRLAVDQELMDEISALHSAVKPTESLFVVDSMTGQDAVETAKVFNERLDFDGVVLTKMDGDTRGGAALSIKYVTGKPIKFISSGEKMEAMDVFHPGRVADRILGMGDVVSLVEKAQEQFDEKQARETRKKLAKDKFGLMDFYNQIQQVKKMGNIKDLAGMIPGLGKAIKDIDIDNDKAFKGIEAIIMSMTPEERDNPEIINGSRRKRIADGSGTNVAEVNKLLKQFETTRKMMKTALTGNLAQKLRGFRR
;
A
#
# COMPACT_ATOMS: atom_id res chain seq x y z
N MET A 1 8.91 2.98 -0.18
CA MET A 1 8.08 3.88 0.67
C MET A 1 8.87 4.16 1.96
N PHE A 2 9.07 5.39 2.35
CA PHE A 2 9.79 5.84 3.58
C PHE A 2 11.27 5.43 3.73
N ASP A 3 11.90 4.84 2.75
CA ASP A 3 13.26 4.27 2.88
C ASP A 3 14.32 5.28 3.31
N ASN A 4 14.28 6.49 2.75
CA ASN A 4 15.22 7.56 3.08
C ASN A 4 15.02 8.04 4.54
N LEU A 5 13.76 8.26 4.94
CA LEU A 5 13.42 8.66 6.31
C LEU A 5 13.81 7.57 7.32
N GLN A 6 13.50 6.31 7.02
CA GLN A 6 13.87 5.16 7.84
C GLN A 6 15.38 5.09 8.08
N GLU A 7 16.19 5.18 7.01
CA GLU A 7 17.65 5.06 7.12
C GLU A 7 18.25 6.17 7.99
N ARG A 8 17.73 7.40 7.86
CA ARG A 8 18.17 8.55 8.65
C ARG A 8 17.76 8.42 10.11
N LEU A 9 16.54 7.98 10.41
CA LEU A 9 16.08 7.74 11.78
C LEU A 9 16.88 6.62 12.45
N GLU A 10 17.17 5.53 11.74
CA GLU A 10 18.03 4.47 12.26
C GLU A 10 19.44 4.98 12.62
N ARG A 11 20.00 5.91 11.82
CA ARG A 11 21.29 6.54 12.13
C ARG A 11 21.23 7.39 13.39
N SER A 12 20.15 8.17 13.54
CA SER A 12 19.94 9.03 14.72
C SER A 12 19.86 8.22 16.01
N PHE A 13 19.23 7.04 15.98
CA PHE A 13 19.16 6.17 17.16
C PHE A 13 20.49 5.48 17.52
N LYS A 14 21.45 5.41 16.57
CA LYS A 14 22.79 4.84 16.88
C LYS A 14 23.56 5.68 17.87
N ILE A 15 23.31 6.98 18.00
CA ILE A 15 23.89 7.88 18.98
C ILE A 15 23.66 7.36 20.42
N LEU A 16 22.48 6.78 20.66
CA LEU A 16 22.09 6.21 21.96
C LEU A 16 22.59 4.77 22.17
N LYS A 17 23.30 4.18 21.20
CA LYS A 17 23.82 2.81 21.30
C LYS A 17 25.01 2.77 22.26
N GLY A 18 24.85 2.08 23.37
CA GLY A 18 25.88 1.95 24.41
C GLY A 18 25.72 2.90 25.59
N GLU A 19 24.81 3.87 25.49
CA GLU A 19 24.50 4.77 26.59
C GLU A 19 23.73 4.02 27.71
N GLY A 20 24.12 4.26 28.94
CA GLY A 20 23.48 3.64 30.12
C GLY A 20 22.24 4.39 30.60
N LYS A 21 22.07 5.67 30.22
CA LYS A 21 20.96 6.52 30.67
C LYS A 21 20.56 7.51 29.57
N ILE A 22 19.29 7.89 29.56
CA ILE A 22 18.80 9.02 28.80
C ILE A 22 19.21 10.31 29.51
N THR A 23 20.01 11.14 28.85
CA THR A 23 20.43 12.45 29.35
C THR A 23 19.88 13.55 28.43
N GLU A 24 19.78 14.76 28.95
CA GLU A 24 19.30 15.89 28.16
C GLU A 24 20.17 16.14 26.90
N ILE A 25 21.49 15.90 27.03
CA ILE A 25 22.46 16.11 25.95
C ILE A 25 22.21 15.09 24.83
N ASN A 26 22.17 13.78 25.13
CA ASN A 26 22.00 12.76 24.10
C ASN A 26 20.60 12.76 23.48
N VAL A 27 19.57 13.16 24.22
CA VAL A 27 18.23 13.43 23.69
C VAL A 27 18.25 14.61 22.71
N ALA A 28 18.92 15.73 23.07
CA ALA A 28 18.99 16.91 22.21
C ALA A 28 19.72 16.64 20.89
N GLU A 29 20.81 15.87 20.90
CA GLU A 29 21.53 15.45 19.70
C GLU A 29 20.66 14.54 18.83
N THR A 30 20.03 13.52 19.41
CA THR A 30 19.14 12.60 18.68
C THR A 30 17.96 13.37 18.06
N LEU A 31 17.35 14.31 18.78
CA LEU A 31 16.24 15.12 18.27
C LEU A 31 16.65 16.08 17.17
N LYS A 32 17.88 16.60 17.20
CA LYS A 32 18.43 17.43 16.11
C LYS A 32 18.51 16.64 14.81
N ASP A 33 18.99 15.39 14.88
CA ASP A 33 19.08 14.50 13.71
C ASP A 33 17.72 14.05 13.23
N ILE A 34 16.80 13.70 14.15
CA ILE A 34 15.40 13.37 13.82
C ILE A 34 14.73 14.56 13.10
N ARG A 35 14.88 15.78 13.61
CA ARG A 35 14.34 16.98 12.96
C ARG A 35 14.88 17.14 11.53
N ARG A 36 16.19 16.96 11.35
CA ARG A 36 16.79 17.01 10.01
C ARG A 36 16.23 15.93 9.10
N ALA A 37 16.08 14.71 9.60
CA ALA A 37 15.48 13.60 8.83
C ALA A 37 14.05 13.90 8.40
N LEU A 38 13.23 14.50 9.26
CA LEU A 38 11.87 14.92 8.94
C LEU A 38 11.81 16.02 7.89
N LEU A 39 12.70 17.05 8.00
CA LEU A 39 12.78 18.13 7.01
C LEU A 39 13.22 17.61 5.64
N ASP A 40 14.20 16.69 5.60
CA ASP A 40 14.68 16.06 4.38
C ASP A 40 13.62 15.10 3.76
N ALA A 41 12.64 14.67 4.57
CA ALA A 41 11.46 13.93 4.13
C ALA A 41 10.27 14.84 3.74
N ASP A 42 10.49 16.13 3.52
CA ASP A 42 9.49 17.14 3.16
C ASP A 42 8.41 17.37 4.24
N VAL A 43 8.72 17.12 5.51
CA VAL A 43 7.88 17.57 6.63
C VAL A 43 8.11 19.07 6.85
N SER A 44 7.06 19.88 7.04
CA SER A 44 7.23 21.32 7.29
C SER A 44 8.00 21.56 8.59
N PHE A 45 8.76 22.67 8.63
CA PHE A 45 9.56 23.03 9.81
C PHE A 45 8.73 23.10 11.09
N ARG A 46 7.52 23.68 11.00
CA ARG A 46 6.60 23.79 12.14
C ARG A 46 6.21 22.42 12.68
N VAL A 47 5.82 21.50 11.79
CA VAL A 47 5.42 20.13 12.16
C VAL A 47 6.59 19.36 12.74
N ALA A 48 7.78 19.43 12.09
CA ALA A 48 8.98 18.75 12.57
C ALA A 48 9.45 19.29 13.94
N LYS A 49 9.30 20.60 14.18
CA LYS A 49 9.62 21.22 15.48
C LYS A 49 8.66 20.72 16.56
N ASP A 50 7.35 20.82 16.34
CA ASP A 50 6.35 20.41 17.33
C ASP A 50 6.49 18.90 17.67
N PHE A 51 6.73 18.08 16.66
CA PHE A 51 7.03 16.65 16.85
C PHE A 51 8.23 16.45 17.80
N CYS A 52 9.36 17.10 17.51
CA CYS A 52 10.57 16.98 18.34
C CYS A 52 10.36 17.50 19.76
N ASP A 53 9.62 18.60 19.92
CA ASP A 53 9.31 19.16 21.24
C ASP A 53 8.45 18.19 22.07
N ARG A 54 7.45 17.54 21.50
CA ARG A 54 6.65 16.50 22.16
C ARG A 54 7.47 15.27 22.51
N VAL A 55 8.32 14.79 21.60
CA VAL A 55 9.22 13.66 21.88
C VAL A 55 10.16 14.03 23.04
N LYS A 56 10.71 15.27 23.08
CA LYS A 56 11.55 15.75 24.17
C LYS A 56 10.82 15.66 25.52
N VAL A 57 9.61 16.18 25.60
CA VAL A 57 8.80 16.15 26.82
C VAL A 57 8.54 14.70 27.28
N LYS A 58 8.16 13.81 26.37
CA LYS A 58 7.93 12.39 26.67
C LYS A 58 9.22 11.68 27.12
N ALA A 59 10.34 11.97 26.48
CA ALA A 59 11.64 11.35 26.82
C ALA A 59 12.18 11.80 28.19
N MET A 60 12.00 13.08 28.52
CA MET A 60 12.49 13.64 29.80
C MET A 60 11.55 13.36 30.98
N GLY A 61 10.26 13.14 30.73
CA GLY A 61 9.25 12.88 31.76
C GLY A 61 9.17 11.41 32.23
N GLN A 62 9.82 10.49 31.55
CA GLN A 62 9.81 9.09 31.92
C GLN A 62 10.98 8.74 32.84
N ASN A 63 10.67 8.30 34.08
CA ASN A 63 11.64 7.56 34.88
C ASN A 63 12.04 6.31 34.10
N VAL A 64 13.25 6.30 33.56
CA VAL A 64 13.78 5.18 32.78
C VAL A 64 13.70 3.94 33.65
N LEU A 65 12.77 3.07 33.36
CA LEU A 65 12.72 1.75 33.97
C LEU A 65 14.09 1.10 33.71
N THR A 66 14.79 0.76 34.76
CA THR A 66 16.17 0.22 34.75
C THR A 66 16.34 -1.04 33.88
N ALA A 67 15.25 -1.60 33.39
CA ALA A 67 15.21 -2.82 32.58
C ALA A 67 15.23 -2.60 31.05
N VAL A 68 15.03 -1.36 30.54
CA VAL A 68 14.94 -1.08 29.10
C VAL A 68 16.12 -0.21 28.67
N LYS A 69 16.77 -0.58 27.56
CA LYS A 69 17.88 0.21 26.99
C LYS A 69 17.39 1.58 26.51
N PRO A 70 18.13 2.68 26.76
CA PRO A 70 17.76 4.04 26.35
C PRO A 70 17.37 4.15 24.88
N GLN A 71 18.10 3.48 23.99
CA GLN A 71 17.80 3.42 22.56
C GLN A 71 16.41 2.84 22.29
N GLN A 72 16.03 1.73 22.96
CA GLN A 72 14.74 1.08 22.77
C GLN A 72 13.58 1.96 23.27
N MET A 73 13.80 2.65 24.39
CA MET A 73 12.82 3.60 24.94
C MET A 73 12.61 4.77 23.98
N MET A 74 13.67 5.36 23.42
CA MET A 74 13.56 6.46 22.48
C MET A 74 12.86 6.02 21.20
N VAL A 75 13.17 4.84 20.65
CA VAL A 75 12.48 4.28 19.48
C VAL A 75 10.97 4.13 19.76
N LYS A 76 10.61 3.63 20.95
CA LYS A 76 9.20 3.52 21.33
C LYS A 76 8.51 4.87 21.43
N ILE A 77 9.14 5.86 22.08
CA ILE A 77 8.57 7.21 22.20
C ILE A 77 8.35 7.85 20.83
N VAL A 78 9.34 7.72 19.93
CA VAL A 78 9.23 8.23 18.55
C VAL A 78 8.16 7.50 17.76
N HIS A 79 8.05 6.17 17.91
CA HIS A 79 6.99 5.37 17.30
C HIS A 79 5.59 5.85 17.72
N ASP A 80 5.37 5.95 19.03
CA ASP A 80 4.08 6.33 19.58
C ASP A 80 3.70 7.76 19.16
N GLU A 81 4.69 8.68 19.11
CA GLU A 81 4.47 10.03 18.64
C GLU A 81 4.18 10.10 17.14
N LEU A 82 4.89 9.32 16.31
CA LEU A 82 4.58 9.21 14.87
C LEU A 82 3.15 8.72 14.65
N ALA A 83 2.74 7.68 15.37
CA ALA A 83 1.39 7.15 15.28
C ALA A 83 0.34 8.20 15.71
N GLU A 84 0.60 8.94 16.78
CA GLU A 84 -0.29 10.00 17.29
C GLU A 84 -0.42 11.16 16.29
N PHE A 85 0.69 11.61 15.69
CA PHE A 85 0.70 12.64 14.64
C PHE A 85 -0.10 12.24 13.41
N MET A 86 -0.08 10.96 13.04
CA MET A 86 -0.84 10.43 11.92
C MET A 86 -2.30 10.08 12.26
N GLY A 87 -2.71 10.18 13.55
CA GLY A 87 -4.12 10.01 13.95
C GLY A 87 -4.42 8.86 14.89
N SER A 88 -3.42 8.20 15.49
CA SER A 88 -3.50 7.14 16.51
C SER A 88 -4.18 5.85 16.05
N ALA A 89 -5.34 5.93 15.40
CA ALA A 89 -6.13 4.77 14.96
C ALA A 89 -6.59 4.95 13.50
N SER A 90 -6.82 3.82 12.84
CA SER A 90 -7.48 3.81 11.53
C SER A 90 -8.91 4.28 11.63
N GLN A 91 -9.37 4.99 10.61
CA GLN A 91 -10.77 5.42 10.51
C GLN A 91 -11.38 4.86 9.23
N ASP A 92 -12.51 4.19 9.38
CA ASP A 92 -13.24 3.62 8.26
C ASP A 92 -14.03 4.69 7.49
N ILE A 93 -14.39 4.36 6.25
CA ILE A 93 -15.24 5.20 5.41
C ILE A 93 -16.70 5.15 5.90
N ASN A 94 -17.36 6.30 5.90
CA ASN A 94 -18.77 6.39 6.23
C ASN A 94 -19.64 6.25 4.97
N ILE A 95 -20.16 5.05 4.73
CA ILE A 95 -21.05 4.74 3.61
C ILE A 95 -22.47 4.45 4.07
N LYS A 96 -22.87 5.00 5.22
CA LYS A 96 -24.22 4.87 5.75
C LYS A 96 -25.18 5.71 4.88
N GLY A 97 -26.32 5.14 4.54
CA GLY A 97 -27.31 5.81 3.71
C GLY A 97 -27.97 4.83 2.72
N ASN A 98 -28.94 5.29 1.98
CA ASN A 98 -29.62 4.51 0.93
C ASN A 98 -29.83 5.38 -0.32
N PRO A 99 -28.83 5.46 -1.21
CA PRO A 99 -27.45 4.97 -1.10
C PRO A 99 -26.57 5.84 -0.18
N GLY A 100 -25.42 5.30 0.29
CA GLY A 100 -24.32 6.10 0.79
C GLY A 100 -23.67 6.86 -0.36
N ILE A 101 -23.34 8.14 -0.17
CA ILE A 101 -22.80 9.02 -1.22
C ILE A 101 -21.37 9.39 -0.85
N VAL A 102 -20.41 8.97 -1.69
CA VAL A 102 -19.00 9.28 -1.53
C VAL A 102 -18.56 10.27 -2.60
N LEU A 103 -18.11 11.44 -2.18
CA LEU A 103 -17.55 12.46 -3.08
C LEU A 103 -16.02 12.36 -3.09
N VAL A 104 -15.42 12.26 -4.28
CA VAL A 104 -13.97 12.17 -4.46
C VAL A 104 -13.45 13.45 -5.10
N ALA A 105 -12.68 14.24 -4.36
CA ALA A 105 -12.18 15.56 -4.77
C ALA A 105 -10.65 15.60 -4.76
N GLY A 106 -10.03 16.54 -5.51
CA GLY A 106 -8.59 16.74 -5.57
C GLY A 106 -8.10 17.32 -6.89
N LEU A 107 -6.82 17.62 -7.02
CA LEU A 107 -6.24 18.19 -8.23
C LEU A 107 -6.13 17.19 -9.39
N ASN A 108 -5.86 17.70 -10.61
CA ASN A 108 -5.55 16.85 -11.76
C ASN A 108 -4.29 16.03 -11.48
N GLY A 109 -4.30 14.77 -11.93
CA GLY A 109 -3.16 13.87 -11.74
C GLY A 109 -3.01 13.31 -10.32
N SER A 110 -3.85 13.72 -9.36
CA SER A 110 -3.79 13.16 -7.99
C SER A 110 -4.27 11.70 -7.88
N GLY A 111 -4.84 11.14 -8.95
CA GLY A 111 -5.29 9.74 -8.97
C GLY A 111 -6.73 9.52 -8.54
N LYS A 112 -7.59 10.53 -8.55
CA LYS A 112 -9.02 10.44 -8.18
C LYS A 112 -9.76 9.31 -8.90
N THR A 113 -9.73 9.32 -10.22
CA THR A 113 -10.44 8.35 -11.07
C THR A 113 -10.01 6.92 -10.80
N THR A 114 -8.68 6.69 -10.70
CA THR A 114 -8.14 5.37 -10.35
C THR A 114 -8.53 4.97 -8.93
N PHE A 115 -8.47 5.92 -7.98
CA PHE A 115 -8.87 5.66 -6.60
C PHE A 115 -10.38 5.36 -6.50
N SER A 116 -11.23 6.07 -7.23
CA SER A 116 -12.69 5.83 -7.28
C SER A 116 -13.00 4.39 -7.70
N ALA A 117 -12.30 3.87 -8.72
CA ALA A 117 -12.45 2.48 -9.16
C ALA A 117 -11.90 1.48 -8.12
N LYS A 118 -10.74 1.75 -7.50
CA LYS A 118 -10.18 0.92 -6.43
C LYS A 118 -11.09 0.86 -5.21
N LEU A 119 -11.67 2.00 -4.82
CA LEU A 119 -12.62 2.07 -3.71
C LEU A 119 -13.89 1.28 -4.03
N ALA A 120 -14.42 1.39 -5.25
CA ALA A 120 -15.57 0.63 -5.70
C ALA A 120 -15.29 -0.88 -5.67
N ASN A 121 -14.13 -1.31 -6.15
CA ASN A 121 -13.70 -2.70 -6.08
C ASN A 121 -13.58 -3.20 -4.63
N ASN A 122 -13.00 -2.41 -3.75
CA ASN A 122 -12.85 -2.75 -2.34
C ASN A 122 -14.21 -2.89 -1.63
N ILE A 123 -15.14 -1.95 -1.82
CA ILE A 123 -16.48 -1.99 -1.22
C ILE A 123 -17.26 -3.19 -1.75
N LYS A 124 -17.20 -3.46 -3.07
CA LYS A 124 -17.86 -4.61 -3.69
C LYS A 124 -17.28 -5.93 -3.16
N SER A 125 -15.96 -6.09 -3.17
CA SER A 125 -15.31 -7.36 -2.84
C SER A 125 -15.28 -7.65 -1.34
N LYS A 126 -14.98 -6.65 -0.50
CA LYS A 126 -14.85 -6.86 0.95
C LYS A 126 -16.16 -6.71 1.73
N ARG A 127 -17.12 -5.91 1.22
CA ARG A 127 -18.40 -5.67 1.92
C ARG A 127 -19.61 -6.26 1.20
N GLY A 128 -19.44 -6.82 0.00
CA GLY A 128 -20.53 -7.41 -0.78
C GLY A 128 -21.61 -6.41 -1.22
N MET A 129 -21.30 -5.10 -1.23
CA MET A 129 -22.27 -4.05 -1.52
C MET A 129 -22.33 -3.73 -3.02
N LYS A 130 -23.50 -3.38 -3.52
CA LYS A 130 -23.68 -2.88 -4.88
C LYS A 130 -23.23 -1.44 -4.98
N VAL A 131 -22.27 -1.14 -5.85
CA VAL A 131 -21.66 0.18 -6.03
C VAL A 131 -21.96 0.70 -7.43
N LEU A 132 -22.25 2.00 -7.54
CA LEU A 132 -22.36 2.74 -8.80
C LEU A 132 -21.28 3.82 -8.81
N LEU A 133 -20.50 3.90 -9.90
CA LEU A 133 -19.58 5.00 -10.16
C LEU A 133 -20.32 6.09 -10.95
N ALA A 134 -20.11 7.37 -10.62
CA ALA A 134 -20.67 8.51 -11.36
C ALA A 134 -19.54 9.35 -11.94
N ALA A 135 -19.53 9.50 -13.29
CA ALA A 135 -18.51 10.26 -14.01
C ALA A 135 -18.88 11.74 -14.08
N CYS A 136 -18.43 12.53 -13.10
CA CYS A 136 -18.70 13.96 -13.03
C CYS A 136 -17.50 14.83 -13.48
N ASP A 137 -16.41 14.27 -14.03
CA ASP A 137 -15.37 15.02 -14.73
C ASP A 137 -15.81 15.31 -16.17
N THR A 138 -16.67 16.31 -16.32
CA THR A 138 -17.26 16.68 -17.63
C THR A 138 -16.33 17.53 -18.50
N PHE A 139 -15.25 18.05 -17.95
CA PHE A 139 -14.27 18.86 -18.69
C PHE A 139 -13.32 18.02 -19.53
N ARG A 140 -13.09 16.75 -19.15
CA ARG A 140 -12.15 15.85 -19.81
C ARG A 140 -12.84 14.58 -20.29
N PRO A 141 -13.26 14.53 -21.59
CA PRO A 141 -13.90 13.34 -22.14
C PRO A 141 -13.08 12.04 -21.91
N ALA A 142 -11.75 12.14 -21.98
CA ALA A 142 -10.87 11.02 -21.70
C ALA A 142 -10.97 10.50 -20.25
N ALA A 143 -11.33 11.34 -19.27
CA ALA A 143 -11.53 10.90 -17.88
C ALA A 143 -12.79 10.04 -17.74
N ILE A 144 -13.86 10.38 -18.47
CA ILE A 144 -15.10 9.59 -18.50
C ILE A 144 -14.81 8.21 -19.09
N GLU A 145 -14.11 8.14 -20.23
CA GLU A 145 -13.74 6.87 -20.84
C GLU A 145 -12.77 6.06 -19.94
N GLN A 146 -11.83 6.72 -19.28
CA GLN A 146 -10.95 6.07 -18.31
C GLN A 146 -11.75 5.44 -17.17
N LEU A 147 -12.74 6.15 -16.61
CA LEU A 147 -13.57 5.61 -15.53
C LEU A 147 -14.42 4.43 -16.01
N LYS A 148 -14.95 4.46 -17.26
CA LYS A 148 -15.66 3.32 -17.85
C LYS A 148 -14.77 2.08 -17.95
N VAL A 149 -13.58 2.22 -18.53
CA VAL A 149 -12.61 1.10 -18.66
C VAL A 149 -12.25 0.52 -17.29
N LEU A 150 -11.99 1.38 -16.31
CA LEU A 150 -11.68 0.95 -14.95
C LEU A 150 -12.89 0.26 -14.28
N GLY A 151 -14.09 0.81 -14.48
CA GLY A 151 -15.34 0.22 -13.98
C GLY A 151 -15.62 -1.15 -14.56
N GLU A 152 -15.43 -1.33 -15.87
CA GLU A 152 -15.52 -2.63 -16.54
C GLU A 152 -14.50 -3.62 -15.97
N GLY A 153 -13.26 -3.20 -15.80
CA GLY A 153 -12.20 -4.03 -15.25
C GLY A 153 -12.50 -4.59 -13.85
N VAL A 154 -13.23 -3.84 -13.04
CA VAL A 154 -13.67 -4.27 -11.69
C VAL A 154 -15.14 -4.72 -11.66
N GLN A 155 -15.82 -4.75 -12.81
CA GLN A 155 -17.23 -5.12 -12.94
C GLN A 155 -18.15 -4.27 -12.04
N VAL A 156 -17.94 -2.95 -12.05
CA VAL A 156 -18.78 -1.96 -11.39
C VAL A 156 -19.34 -1.02 -12.45
N PRO A 157 -20.66 -0.84 -12.54
CA PRO A 157 -21.26 0.03 -13.56
C PRO A 157 -20.89 1.49 -13.32
N VAL A 158 -20.75 2.22 -14.43
CA VAL A 158 -20.46 3.66 -14.45
C VAL A 158 -21.66 4.40 -15.03
N TYR A 159 -22.14 5.38 -14.29
CA TYR A 159 -23.17 6.30 -14.76
C TYR A 159 -22.56 7.48 -15.51
N THR A 160 -23.03 7.69 -16.71
CA THR A 160 -22.64 8.83 -17.57
C THR A 160 -23.87 9.39 -18.29
N GLU A 161 -23.84 10.67 -18.66
CA GLU A 161 -24.86 11.30 -19.53
C GLU A 161 -24.16 11.97 -20.70
N GLU A 162 -24.44 11.51 -21.91
CA GLU A 162 -23.88 12.11 -23.11
C GLU A 162 -24.43 13.52 -23.35
N GLY A 163 -23.53 14.44 -23.70
CA GLY A 163 -23.88 15.84 -23.98
C GLY A 163 -24.19 16.70 -22.77
N VAL A 164 -24.28 16.13 -21.58
CA VAL A 164 -24.52 16.90 -20.34
C VAL A 164 -23.18 17.33 -19.74
N LYS A 165 -22.99 18.64 -19.58
CA LYS A 165 -21.79 19.25 -19.01
C LYS A 165 -21.94 19.65 -17.53
N ASP A 166 -23.16 19.59 -16.99
CA ASP A 166 -23.45 19.95 -15.61
C ASP A 166 -23.16 18.76 -14.66
N PRO A 167 -22.06 18.80 -13.86
CA PRO A 167 -21.71 17.72 -12.97
C PRO A 167 -22.73 17.52 -11.84
N ILE A 168 -23.43 18.58 -11.43
CA ILE A 168 -24.47 18.50 -10.39
C ILE A 168 -25.66 17.69 -10.88
N LYS A 169 -26.08 17.92 -12.13
CA LYS A 169 -27.18 17.17 -12.76
C LYS A 169 -26.81 15.68 -12.86
N ILE A 170 -25.62 15.35 -13.37
CA ILE A 170 -25.14 13.97 -13.49
C ILE A 170 -25.12 13.29 -12.12
N ALA A 171 -24.57 13.96 -11.11
CA ALA A 171 -24.50 13.41 -9.74
C ALA A 171 -25.90 13.15 -9.15
N LYS A 172 -26.84 14.09 -9.28
CA LYS A 172 -28.21 13.90 -8.79
C LYS A 172 -28.93 12.75 -9.50
N ASN A 173 -28.81 12.66 -10.82
CA ASN A 173 -29.41 11.61 -11.61
C ASN A 173 -28.78 10.23 -11.31
N SER A 174 -27.46 10.17 -11.08
CA SER A 174 -26.79 8.94 -10.63
C SER A 174 -27.30 8.45 -9.27
N ILE A 175 -27.53 9.37 -8.34
CA ILE A 175 -28.11 9.05 -7.02
C ILE A 175 -29.57 8.58 -7.17
N ALA A 176 -30.36 9.22 -8.03
CA ALA A 176 -31.75 8.80 -8.30
C ALA A 176 -31.79 7.39 -8.91
N LYS A 177 -30.93 7.11 -9.90
CA LYS A 177 -30.76 5.78 -10.49
C LYS A 177 -30.35 4.76 -9.44
N ALA A 178 -29.38 5.10 -8.59
CA ALA A 178 -28.91 4.21 -7.54
C ALA A 178 -30.02 3.82 -6.57
N LYS A 179 -30.88 4.77 -6.19
CA LYS A 179 -32.07 4.50 -5.36
C LYS A 179 -33.05 3.57 -6.06
N ALA A 180 -33.34 3.83 -7.34
CA ALA A 180 -34.31 3.06 -8.12
C ALA A 180 -33.85 1.61 -8.35
N GLU A 181 -32.55 1.38 -8.56
CA GLU A 181 -31.98 0.07 -8.90
C GLU A 181 -31.36 -0.66 -7.68
N GLY A 182 -31.45 -0.09 -6.48
CA GLY A 182 -31.01 -0.70 -5.23
C GLY A 182 -29.47 -0.78 -5.09
N TYR A 183 -28.74 0.22 -5.58
CA TYR A 183 -27.33 0.36 -5.25
C TYR A 183 -27.16 0.88 -3.82
N SER A 184 -26.21 0.30 -3.12
CA SER A 184 -25.93 0.66 -1.72
C SER A 184 -25.03 1.88 -1.60
N VAL A 185 -24.16 2.13 -2.59
CA VAL A 185 -23.18 3.22 -2.59
C VAL A 185 -23.06 3.83 -3.97
N VAL A 186 -22.98 5.18 -4.01
CA VAL A 186 -22.59 5.95 -5.20
C VAL A 186 -21.26 6.64 -4.91
N ILE A 187 -20.28 6.45 -5.80
CA ILE A 187 -18.99 7.13 -5.75
C ILE A 187 -18.95 8.15 -6.88
N ILE A 188 -18.85 9.43 -6.53
CA ILE A 188 -18.83 10.56 -7.46
C ILE A 188 -17.38 10.94 -7.74
N ASP A 189 -16.91 10.65 -8.96
CA ASP A 189 -15.58 11.05 -9.44
C ASP A 189 -15.68 12.45 -10.04
N THR A 190 -15.03 13.45 -9.43
CA THR A 190 -15.13 14.84 -9.83
C THR A 190 -14.00 15.29 -10.73
N ALA A 191 -14.24 16.39 -11.45
CA ALA A 191 -13.18 17.10 -12.16
C ALA A 191 -12.05 17.51 -11.19
N GLY A 192 -10.86 17.67 -11.75
CA GLY A 192 -9.76 18.37 -11.11
C GLY A 192 -9.22 19.43 -12.05
N ARG A 193 -8.43 20.35 -11.52
CA ARG A 193 -7.65 21.32 -12.31
C ARG A 193 -6.18 21.21 -11.94
N LEU A 194 -5.31 21.87 -12.71
CA LEU A 194 -3.87 21.83 -12.49
C LEU A 194 -3.45 22.55 -11.21
N ALA A 195 -4.22 23.53 -10.80
CA ALA A 195 -3.97 24.32 -9.59
C ALA A 195 -5.29 24.58 -8.85
N VAL A 196 -5.18 24.98 -7.60
CA VAL A 196 -6.31 25.45 -6.81
C VAL A 196 -6.69 26.86 -7.30
N ASP A 197 -7.82 26.97 -7.96
CA ASP A 197 -8.41 28.24 -8.39
C ASP A 197 -9.85 28.40 -7.88
N GLN A 198 -10.37 29.64 -7.96
CA GLN A 198 -11.69 29.96 -7.42
C GLN A 198 -12.80 29.17 -8.13
N GLU A 199 -12.68 28.99 -9.43
CA GLU A 199 -13.69 28.31 -10.25
C GLU A 199 -13.82 26.83 -9.87
N LEU A 200 -12.68 26.13 -9.66
CA LEU A 200 -12.67 24.74 -9.15
C LEU A 200 -13.33 24.66 -7.79
N MET A 201 -12.96 25.56 -6.88
CA MET A 201 -13.48 25.53 -5.52
C MET A 201 -14.97 25.84 -5.46
N ASP A 202 -15.47 26.72 -6.29
CA ASP A 202 -16.90 27.05 -6.37
C ASP A 202 -17.70 25.88 -6.99
N GLU A 203 -17.18 25.24 -8.04
CA GLU A 203 -17.81 24.06 -8.66
C GLU A 203 -17.93 22.89 -7.67
N ILE A 204 -16.82 22.54 -7.00
CA ILE A 204 -16.82 21.44 -6.04
C ILE A 204 -17.70 21.76 -4.83
N SER A 205 -17.70 23.00 -4.34
CA SER A 205 -18.54 23.43 -3.23
C SER A 205 -20.03 23.38 -3.60
N ALA A 206 -20.38 23.80 -4.82
CA ALA A 206 -21.75 23.70 -5.33
C ALA A 206 -22.19 22.24 -5.47
N LEU A 207 -21.32 21.36 -6.00
CA LEU A 207 -21.60 19.93 -6.12
C LEU A 207 -21.77 19.29 -4.74
N HIS A 208 -20.86 19.55 -3.80
CA HIS A 208 -20.91 19.06 -2.42
C HIS A 208 -22.23 19.45 -1.75
N SER A 209 -22.61 20.72 -1.83
CA SER A 209 -23.86 21.25 -1.26
C SER A 209 -25.11 20.63 -1.90
N ALA A 210 -25.06 20.34 -3.20
CA ALA A 210 -26.17 19.80 -3.96
C ALA A 210 -26.44 18.31 -3.69
N VAL A 211 -25.37 17.51 -3.46
CA VAL A 211 -25.48 16.05 -3.25
C VAL A 211 -25.46 15.66 -1.77
N LYS A 212 -24.94 16.52 -0.89
CA LYS A 212 -24.80 16.28 0.56
C LYS A 212 -24.18 14.92 0.82
N PRO A 213 -22.91 14.70 0.47
CA PRO A 213 -22.28 13.39 0.57
C PRO A 213 -22.26 12.90 2.02
N THR A 214 -22.33 11.60 2.22
CA THR A 214 -22.12 10.95 3.52
C THR A 214 -20.66 10.87 3.88
N GLU A 215 -19.80 10.96 2.85
CA GLU A 215 -18.34 10.95 2.96
C GLU A 215 -17.73 11.79 1.83
N SER A 216 -16.86 12.71 2.17
CA SER A 216 -16.07 13.51 1.24
C SER A 216 -14.59 13.15 1.39
N LEU A 217 -13.97 12.63 0.34
CA LEU A 217 -12.58 12.21 0.35
C LEU A 217 -11.72 13.15 -0.51
N PHE A 218 -10.69 13.71 0.11
CA PHE A 218 -9.68 14.49 -0.58
C PHE A 218 -8.52 13.58 -1.01
N VAL A 219 -8.33 13.47 -2.33
CA VAL A 219 -7.28 12.64 -2.93
C VAL A 219 -6.08 13.49 -3.31
N VAL A 220 -4.93 13.13 -2.78
CA VAL A 220 -3.69 13.86 -2.97
C VAL A 220 -2.54 12.94 -3.37
N ASP A 221 -1.71 13.44 -4.27
CA ASP A 221 -0.47 12.78 -4.70
C ASP A 221 0.60 12.95 -3.61
N SER A 222 1.06 11.85 -3.03
CA SER A 222 2.07 11.87 -1.97
C SER A 222 3.47 12.29 -2.44
N MET A 223 3.70 12.34 -3.75
CA MET A 223 4.97 12.78 -4.34
C MET A 223 5.13 14.29 -4.38
N THR A 224 4.03 15.06 -4.22
CA THR A 224 4.06 16.54 -4.31
C THR A 224 4.54 17.22 -3.03
N GLY A 225 4.87 16.45 -1.98
CA GLY A 225 5.51 16.98 -0.77
C GLY A 225 4.68 18.05 -0.06
N GLN A 226 5.25 19.25 0.15
CA GLN A 226 4.59 20.35 0.85
C GLN A 226 3.40 20.93 0.08
N ASP A 227 3.41 20.90 -1.26
CA ASP A 227 2.28 21.36 -2.07
C ASP A 227 1.01 20.54 -1.79
N ALA A 228 1.18 19.25 -1.48
CA ALA A 228 0.09 18.40 -1.02
C ALA A 228 -0.57 18.94 0.26
N VAL A 229 0.22 19.45 1.19
CA VAL A 229 -0.24 19.95 2.49
C VAL A 229 -1.00 21.27 2.31
N GLU A 230 -0.45 22.20 1.54
CA GLU A 230 -1.10 23.49 1.27
C GLU A 230 -2.41 23.29 0.49
N THR A 231 -2.40 22.42 -0.51
CA THR A 231 -3.62 22.05 -1.25
C THR A 231 -4.67 21.45 -0.31
N ALA A 232 -4.28 20.50 0.56
CA ALA A 232 -5.19 19.90 1.52
C ALA A 232 -5.82 20.94 2.45
N LYS A 233 -5.05 21.94 2.89
CA LYS A 233 -5.54 23.04 3.72
C LYS A 233 -6.64 23.83 3.03
N VAL A 234 -6.40 24.28 1.79
CA VAL A 234 -7.39 25.07 1.03
C VAL A 234 -8.67 24.27 0.77
N PHE A 235 -8.54 23.00 0.37
CA PHE A 235 -9.72 22.13 0.20
C PHE A 235 -10.47 21.92 1.51
N ASN A 236 -9.77 21.76 2.63
CA ASN A 236 -10.40 21.60 3.94
C ASN A 236 -11.18 22.84 4.39
N GLU A 237 -10.64 24.03 4.15
CA GLU A 237 -11.31 25.30 4.49
C GLU A 237 -12.62 25.50 3.69
N ARG A 238 -12.72 24.94 2.48
CA ARG A 238 -13.87 25.10 1.60
C ARG A 238 -14.90 23.96 1.69
N LEU A 239 -14.44 22.72 1.83
CA LEU A 239 -15.30 21.53 1.78
C LEU A 239 -15.50 20.87 3.12
N ASP A 240 -14.63 21.16 4.11
CA ASP A 240 -14.61 20.44 5.39
C ASP A 240 -14.67 18.91 5.18
N PHE A 241 -13.81 18.39 4.29
CA PHE A 241 -13.83 16.99 3.89
C PHE A 241 -13.61 16.03 5.09
N ASP A 242 -14.12 14.79 4.97
CA ASP A 242 -14.13 13.83 6.07
C ASP A 242 -12.84 13.01 6.19
N GLY A 243 -12.07 12.90 5.10
CA GLY A 243 -10.84 12.12 5.11
C GLY A 243 -9.95 12.38 3.91
N VAL A 244 -8.69 11.97 4.07
CA VAL A 244 -7.64 12.11 3.07
C VAL A 244 -7.26 10.74 2.50
N VAL A 245 -6.96 10.73 1.22
CA VAL A 245 -6.42 9.57 0.50
C VAL A 245 -5.05 9.94 -0.05
N LEU A 246 -4.03 9.19 0.32
CA LEU A 246 -2.68 9.33 -0.23
C LEU A 246 -2.50 8.37 -1.40
N THR A 247 -2.19 8.90 -2.58
CA THR A 247 -1.92 8.11 -3.78
C THR A 247 -0.44 8.09 -4.13
N LYS A 248 -0.06 7.25 -5.09
CA LYS A 248 1.30 7.09 -5.61
C LYS A 248 2.35 6.80 -4.55
N MET A 249 1.95 6.06 -3.52
CA MET A 249 2.82 5.70 -2.41
C MET A 249 3.93 4.71 -2.78
N ASP A 250 3.89 4.16 -3.99
CA ASP A 250 4.92 3.31 -4.62
C ASP A 250 6.06 4.11 -5.25
N GLY A 251 5.87 5.40 -5.50
CA GLY A 251 6.89 6.30 -6.00
C GLY A 251 7.97 6.62 -4.96
N ASP A 252 8.92 7.46 -5.34
CA ASP A 252 9.97 7.96 -4.44
C ASP A 252 9.40 9.02 -3.48
N THR A 253 8.45 8.60 -2.65
CA THR A 253 7.81 9.46 -1.67
C THR A 253 8.69 9.57 -0.43
N ARG A 254 8.99 10.79 -0.03
CA ARG A 254 9.73 11.05 1.20
C ARG A 254 8.87 10.86 2.46
N GLY A 255 7.55 10.75 2.29
CA GLY A 255 6.60 10.41 3.35
C GLY A 255 6.14 11.55 4.25
N GLY A 256 6.71 12.74 4.10
CA GLY A 256 6.40 13.90 4.94
C GLY A 256 4.97 14.42 4.78
N ALA A 257 4.36 14.22 3.63
CA ALA A 257 2.97 14.59 3.39
C ALA A 257 2.02 13.89 4.39
N ALA A 258 2.22 12.59 4.65
CA ALA A 258 1.38 11.84 5.60
C ALA A 258 1.41 12.43 7.02
N LEU A 259 2.59 12.85 7.48
CA LEU A 259 2.76 13.45 8.80
C LEU A 259 2.16 14.86 8.86
N SER A 260 2.33 15.64 7.78
CA SER A 260 1.95 17.06 7.76
C SER A 260 0.46 17.28 7.50
N ILE A 261 -0.18 16.51 6.61
CA ILE A 261 -1.59 16.71 6.23
C ILE A 261 -2.52 16.57 7.43
N LYS A 262 -2.39 15.49 8.19
CA LYS A 262 -3.22 15.27 9.39
C LYS A 262 -3.03 16.41 10.40
N TYR A 263 -1.78 16.83 10.63
CA TYR A 263 -1.47 17.90 11.57
C TYR A 263 -2.09 19.25 11.14
N VAL A 264 -2.02 19.57 9.84
CA VAL A 264 -2.48 20.86 9.31
C VAL A 264 -3.99 20.92 9.15
N THR A 265 -4.61 19.84 8.66
CA THR A 265 -6.06 19.80 8.38
C THR A 265 -6.91 19.31 9.55
N GLY A 266 -6.31 18.60 10.51
CA GLY A 266 -7.06 17.90 11.56
C GLY A 266 -7.84 16.67 11.06
N LYS A 267 -7.86 16.41 9.74
CA LYS A 267 -8.65 15.34 9.13
C LYS A 267 -7.86 14.02 9.08
N PRO A 268 -8.53 12.86 9.25
CA PRO A 268 -7.86 11.57 9.22
C PRO A 268 -7.40 11.20 7.81
N ILE A 269 -6.27 10.53 7.71
CA ILE A 269 -5.93 9.77 6.51
C ILE A 269 -6.69 8.45 6.60
N LYS A 270 -7.51 8.13 5.58
CA LYS A 270 -8.34 6.92 5.57
C LYS A 270 -7.76 5.82 4.70
N PHE A 271 -7.17 6.19 3.57
CA PHE A 271 -6.63 5.22 2.60
C PHE A 271 -5.26 5.63 2.08
N ILE A 272 -4.49 4.61 1.72
CA ILE A 272 -3.28 4.73 0.91
C ILE A 272 -3.45 3.90 -0.35
N SER A 273 -3.00 4.43 -1.48
CA SER A 273 -3.05 3.77 -2.77
C SER A 273 -1.67 3.76 -3.41
N SER A 274 -1.22 2.58 -3.82
CA SER A 274 0.09 2.37 -4.42
C SER A 274 -0.06 1.64 -5.76
N GLY A 275 0.68 2.08 -6.79
CA GLY A 275 0.64 1.46 -8.11
C GLY A 275 -0.72 1.52 -8.81
N GLU A 276 -0.82 0.86 -9.96
CA GLU A 276 -1.99 0.90 -10.83
C GLU A 276 -2.98 -0.26 -10.60
N LYS A 277 -2.58 -1.33 -9.91
CA LYS A 277 -3.44 -2.49 -9.67
C LYS A 277 -4.65 -2.14 -8.82
N MET A 278 -5.81 -2.68 -9.16
CA MET A 278 -7.08 -2.37 -8.49
C MET A 278 -7.12 -2.83 -7.03
N GLU A 279 -6.33 -3.82 -6.67
CA GLU A 279 -6.18 -4.34 -5.30
C GLU A 279 -5.18 -3.51 -4.46
N ALA A 280 -4.38 -2.65 -5.11
CA ALA A 280 -3.33 -1.88 -4.46
C ALA A 280 -3.88 -0.63 -3.76
N MET A 281 -4.78 -0.84 -2.82
CA MET A 281 -5.35 0.15 -1.91
C MET A 281 -5.49 -0.49 -0.52
N ASP A 282 -4.96 0.17 0.47
CA ASP A 282 -5.01 -0.27 1.86
C ASP A 282 -5.69 0.80 2.75
N VAL A 283 -6.33 0.37 3.83
CA VAL A 283 -6.76 1.27 4.90
C VAL A 283 -5.51 1.84 5.59
N PHE A 284 -5.54 3.11 5.92
CA PHE A 284 -4.42 3.75 6.61
C PHE A 284 -4.39 3.35 8.08
N HIS A 285 -3.29 2.74 8.51
CA HIS A 285 -3.05 2.34 9.89
C HIS A 285 -1.84 3.11 10.46
N PRO A 286 -2.05 4.16 11.27
CA PRO A 286 -0.96 5.01 11.78
C PRO A 286 0.20 4.24 12.42
N GLY A 287 -0.10 3.27 13.30
CA GLY A 287 0.92 2.45 13.96
C GLY A 287 1.76 1.64 12.97
N ARG A 288 1.13 0.98 11.98
CA ARG A 288 1.86 0.20 10.95
C ARG A 288 2.74 1.08 10.07
N VAL A 289 2.28 2.31 9.77
CA VAL A 289 3.10 3.28 9.03
C VAL A 289 4.27 3.75 9.89
N ALA A 290 4.07 3.99 11.20
CA ALA A 290 5.15 4.29 12.12
C ALA A 290 6.18 3.16 12.21
N ASP A 291 5.73 1.90 12.28
CA ASP A 291 6.60 0.71 12.23
C ASP A 291 7.45 0.68 10.96
N ARG A 292 6.86 0.97 9.80
CA ARG A 292 7.58 1.02 8.51
C ARG A 292 8.58 2.16 8.46
N ILE A 293 8.23 3.35 8.94
CA ILE A 293 9.13 4.52 9.03
C ILE A 293 10.35 4.19 9.91
N LEU A 294 10.17 3.41 10.98
CA LEU A 294 11.24 3.04 11.90
C LEU A 294 12.00 1.76 11.52
N GLY A 295 11.66 1.16 10.38
CA GLY A 295 12.30 -0.08 9.91
C GLY A 295 11.97 -1.32 10.74
N MET A 296 10.92 -1.27 11.53
CA MET A 296 10.42 -2.38 12.35
C MET A 296 9.64 -3.41 11.51
N GLY A 297 9.33 -3.08 10.25
CA GLY A 297 8.51 -3.88 9.35
C GLY A 297 7.02 -3.76 9.64
N ASP A 298 6.21 -4.34 8.76
CA ASP A 298 4.75 -4.39 8.93
C ASP A 298 4.27 -5.84 8.79
N VAL A 299 4.57 -6.63 9.80
CA VAL A 299 4.25 -8.07 9.82
C VAL A 299 2.74 -8.30 9.81
N VAL A 300 1.95 -7.40 10.39
CA VAL A 300 0.48 -7.54 10.46
C VAL A 300 -0.12 -7.40 9.07
N SER A 301 0.25 -6.34 8.33
CA SER A 301 -0.21 -6.16 6.92
C SER A 301 0.27 -7.30 6.02
N LEU A 302 1.47 -7.84 6.25
CA LEU A 302 1.96 -9.00 5.51
C LEU A 302 1.08 -10.24 5.74
N VAL A 303 0.74 -10.50 7.01
CA VAL A 303 -0.11 -11.64 7.38
C VAL A 303 -1.53 -11.46 6.84
N GLU A 304 -2.11 -10.25 6.93
CA GLU A 304 -3.43 -9.95 6.36
C GLU A 304 -3.47 -10.16 4.85
N LYS A 305 -2.48 -9.62 4.11
CA LYS A 305 -2.37 -9.83 2.65
C LYS A 305 -2.17 -11.30 2.31
N ALA A 306 -1.38 -12.02 3.12
CA ALA A 306 -1.22 -13.46 2.94
C ALA A 306 -2.56 -14.20 3.17
N GLN A 307 -3.34 -13.83 4.20
CA GLN A 307 -4.64 -14.43 4.48
C GLN A 307 -5.69 -14.14 3.40
N GLU A 308 -5.74 -12.91 2.87
CA GLU A 308 -6.67 -12.53 1.78
C GLU A 308 -6.42 -13.32 0.49
N GLN A 309 -5.16 -13.67 0.21
CA GLN A 309 -4.76 -14.41 -0.98
C GLN A 309 -4.69 -15.93 -0.76
N PHE A 310 -4.91 -16.38 0.48
CA PHE A 310 -4.74 -17.77 0.87
C PHE A 310 -5.96 -18.59 0.50
N ASP A 311 -5.87 -19.34 -0.61
CA ASP A 311 -6.84 -20.36 -0.95
C ASP A 311 -6.57 -21.62 -0.11
N GLU A 312 -7.40 -21.81 0.91
CA GLU A 312 -7.30 -22.93 1.86
C GLU A 312 -7.38 -24.31 1.15
N LYS A 313 -8.12 -24.42 0.04
CA LYS A 313 -8.20 -25.63 -0.77
C LYS A 313 -6.89 -25.91 -1.48
N GLN A 314 -6.30 -24.89 -2.14
CA GLN A 314 -5.01 -25.04 -2.83
C GLN A 314 -3.87 -25.32 -1.84
N ALA A 315 -3.87 -24.70 -0.67
CA ALA A 315 -2.88 -24.98 0.37
C ALA A 315 -2.98 -26.43 0.88
N ARG A 316 -4.19 -26.93 1.07
CA ARG A 316 -4.45 -28.33 1.47
C ARG A 316 -4.02 -29.33 0.39
N GLU A 317 -4.26 -29.03 -0.87
CA GLU A 317 -3.81 -29.84 -2.02
C GLU A 317 -2.29 -29.82 -2.17
N THR A 318 -1.66 -28.66 -2.09
CA THR A 318 -0.19 -28.51 -2.11
C THR A 318 0.45 -29.31 -0.99
N ARG A 319 -0.10 -29.24 0.22
CA ARG A 319 0.37 -30.02 1.37
C ARG A 319 0.25 -31.53 1.14
N LYS A 320 -0.85 -32.00 0.56
CA LYS A 320 -1.03 -33.39 0.19
C LYS A 320 -0.06 -33.84 -0.90
N LYS A 321 0.22 -33.00 -1.91
CA LYS A 321 1.18 -33.27 -2.99
C LYS A 321 2.61 -33.35 -2.47
N LEU A 322 3.00 -32.42 -1.60
CA LEU A 322 4.31 -32.41 -0.95
C LEU A 322 4.53 -33.66 -0.07
N ALA A 323 3.53 -34.06 0.70
CA ALA A 323 3.59 -35.27 1.54
C ALA A 323 3.69 -36.54 0.72
N LYS A 324 3.16 -36.57 -0.51
CA LYS A 324 3.21 -37.70 -1.44
C LYS A 324 4.35 -37.63 -2.46
N ASP A 325 5.25 -36.69 -2.34
CA ASP A 325 6.36 -36.39 -3.28
C ASP A 325 5.90 -36.09 -4.73
N LYS A 326 4.66 -35.61 -4.88
CA LYS A 326 4.05 -35.25 -6.17
C LYS A 326 3.98 -33.77 -6.46
N PHE A 327 4.83 -32.96 -5.78
CA PHE A 327 4.94 -31.52 -6.03
C PHE A 327 5.77 -31.26 -7.28
N GLY A 328 5.12 -30.81 -8.35
CA GLY A 328 5.70 -30.59 -9.67
C GLY A 328 6.02 -29.12 -9.97
N LEU A 329 6.60 -28.85 -11.15
CA LEU A 329 6.91 -27.49 -11.61
C LEU A 329 5.66 -26.66 -11.84
N MET A 330 4.52 -27.28 -12.16
CA MET A 330 3.26 -26.56 -12.29
C MET A 330 2.73 -26.08 -10.94
N ASP A 331 2.90 -26.85 -9.88
CA ASP A 331 2.55 -26.40 -8.52
C ASP A 331 3.47 -25.26 -8.07
N PHE A 332 4.75 -25.32 -8.42
CA PHE A 332 5.71 -24.26 -8.18
C PHE A 332 5.34 -22.96 -8.93
N TYR A 333 4.95 -23.07 -10.20
CA TYR A 333 4.45 -21.96 -10.99
C TYR A 333 3.22 -21.30 -10.35
N ASN A 334 2.23 -22.11 -9.95
CA ASN A 334 1.04 -21.61 -9.29
C ASN A 334 1.35 -20.86 -7.99
N GLN A 335 2.36 -21.31 -7.22
CA GLN A 335 2.82 -20.60 -6.04
C GLN A 335 3.49 -19.27 -6.37
N ILE A 336 4.31 -19.23 -7.43
CA ILE A 336 4.90 -17.97 -7.92
C ILE A 336 3.80 -16.99 -8.33
N GLN A 337 2.75 -17.46 -9.03
CA GLN A 337 1.61 -16.62 -9.40
C GLN A 337 0.84 -16.09 -8.19
N GLN A 338 0.69 -16.88 -7.13
CA GLN A 338 0.10 -16.40 -5.87
C GLN A 338 0.94 -15.28 -5.23
N VAL A 339 2.26 -15.46 -5.15
CA VAL A 339 3.16 -14.41 -4.65
C VAL A 339 3.08 -13.15 -5.51
N LYS A 340 2.98 -13.31 -6.83
CA LYS A 340 2.81 -12.17 -7.76
C LYS A 340 1.50 -11.42 -7.53
N LYS A 341 0.41 -12.10 -7.17
CA LYS A 341 -0.89 -11.49 -6.81
C LYS A 341 -0.84 -10.72 -5.50
N MET A 342 0.02 -11.10 -4.55
CA MET A 342 0.18 -10.41 -3.26
C MET A 342 0.81 -9.02 -3.38
N GLY A 343 1.35 -8.65 -4.55
CA GLY A 343 1.96 -7.34 -4.80
C GLY A 343 3.43 -7.43 -5.25
N ASN A 344 4.13 -6.29 -5.19
CA ASN A 344 5.55 -6.25 -5.54
C ASN A 344 6.38 -6.93 -4.44
N ILE A 345 7.30 -7.82 -4.82
CA ILE A 345 8.19 -8.53 -3.87
C ILE A 345 9.03 -7.55 -3.04
N LYS A 346 9.41 -6.40 -3.60
CA LYS A 346 10.12 -5.36 -2.85
C LYS A 346 9.26 -4.80 -1.71
N ASP A 347 7.97 -4.61 -1.95
CA ASP A 347 7.02 -4.11 -0.95
C ASP A 347 6.79 -5.15 0.16
N LEU A 348 6.63 -6.43 -0.22
CA LEU A 348 6.48 -7.53 0.73
C LEU A 348 7.75 -7.72 1.58
N ALA A 349 8.92 -7.61 0.97
CA ALA A 349 10.19 -7.69 1.69
C ALA A 349 10.40 -6.53 2.67
N GLY A 350 9.91 -5.32 2.32
CA GLY A 350 9.90 -4.16 3.22
C GLY A 350 9.03 -4.34 4.47
N MET A 351 8.06 -5.27 4.43
CA MET A 351 7.20 -5.59 5.58
C MET A 351 7.86 -6.56 6.56
N ILE A 352 8.96 -7.23 6.19
CA ILE A 352 9.68 -8.17 7.04
C ILE A 352 10.87 -7.47 7.69
N PRO A 353 10.97 -7.43 9.04
CA PRO A 353 12.09 -6.81 9.74
C PRO A 353 13.44 -7.37 9.29
N GLY A 354 14.36 -6.50 8.85
CA GLY A 354 15.73 -6.87 8.45
C GLY A 354 15.90 -7.44 7.04
N LEU A 355 14.83 -7.84 6.35
CA LEU A 355 14.91 -8.42 5.00
C LEU A 355 14.94 -7.35 3.90
N GLY A 356 14.32 -6.19 4.13
CA GLY A 356 14.25 -5.08 3.17
C GLY A 356 15.63 -4.60 2.70
N LYS A 357 16.64 -4.62 3.59
CA LYS A 357 18.03 -4.25 3.25
C LYS A 357 18.73 -5.30 2.37
N ALA A 358 18.45 -6.58 2.60
CA ALA A 358 19.09 -7.68 1.86
C ALA A 358 18.60 -7.80 0.41
N ILE A 359 17.43 -7.23 0.09
CA ILE A 359 16.79 -7.32 -1.24
C ILE A 359 16.97 -6.02 -2.03
N LYS A 360 17.32 -4.89 -1.39
CA LYS A 360 17.55 -3.60 -2.09
C LYS A 360 18.60 -3.68 -3.19
N ASP A 361 19.66 -4.49 -2.99
CA ASP A 361 20.77 -4.64 -3.93
C ASP A 361 20.53 -5.69 -5.03
N ILE A 362 19.37 -6.34 -5.00
CA ILE A 362 19.02 -7.31 -6.03
C ILE A 362 18.13 -6.59 -7.05
N ASP A 363 18.68 -6.34 -8.21
CA ASP A 363 17.95 -5.78 -9.36
C ASP A 363 16.97 -6.83 -9.90
N ILE A 364 15.84 -6.98 -9.20
CA ILE A 364 14.76 -7.85 -9.63
C ILE A 364 13.80 -6.96 -10.44
N ASP A 365 14.02 -6.89 -11.75
CA ASP A 365 12.97 -6.52 -12.69
C ASP A 365 11.93 -7.66 -12.66
N ASN A 366 11.00 -7.57 -11.70
CA ASN A 366 10.10 -8.66 -11.34
C ASN A 366 9.31 -9.19 -12.55
N ASP A 367 8.87 -8.31 -13.44
CA ASP A 367 8.04 -8.74 -14.57
C ASP A 367 8.84 -9.50 -15.63
N LYS A 368 10.09 -9.14 -15.91
CA LYS A 368 10.95 -9.87 -16.84
C LYS A 368 11.40 -11.21 -16.29
N ALA A 369 11.79 -11.26 -15.01
CA ALA A 369 12.20 -12.50 -14.37
C ALA A 369 11.05 -13.52 -14.28
N PHE A 370 9.84 -13.08 -13.93
CA PHE A 370 8.67 -13.94 -13.90
C PHE A 370 8.23 -14.42 -15.28
N LYS A 371 8.27 -13.56 -16.30
CA LYS A 371 7.99 -13.95 -17.69
C LYS A 371 8.99 -15.00 -18.21
N GLY A 372 10.26 -14.88 -17.85
CA GLY A 372 11.27 -15.89 -18.17
C GLY A 372 10.99 -17.25 -17.54
N ILE A 373 10.66 -17.27 -16.25
CA ILE A 373 10.26 -18.52 -15.53
C ILE A 373 9.02 -19.14 -16.16
N GLU A 374 8.01 -18.33 -16.45
CA GLU A 374 6.78 -18.78 -17.10
C GLU A 374 7.04 -19.38 -18.47
N ALA A 375 7.82 -18.71 -19.33
CA ALA A 375 8.19 -19.18 -20.65
C ALA A 375 8.91 -20.55 -20.59
N ILE A 376 9.86 -20.69 -19.65
CA ILE A 376 10.59 -21.95 -19.45
C ILE A 376 9.62 -23.08 -19.05
N ILE A 377 8.76 -22.85 -18.07
CA ILE A 377 7.81 -23.89 -17.59
C ILE A 377 6.78 -24.24 -18.68
N MET A 378 6.28 -23.25 -19.42
CA MET A 378 5.33 -23.48 -20.51
C MET A 378 5.94 -24.20 -21.72
N SER A 379 7.25 -24.09 -21.91
CA SER A 379 7.99 -24.82 -22.96
C SER A 379 8.26 -26.30 -22.62
N MET A 380 7.97 -26.73 -21.40
CA MET A 380 8.09 -28.12 -20.96
C MET A 380 6.84 -28.92 -21.33
N THR A 381 7.00 -30.21 -21.57
CA THR A 381 5.87 -31.14 -21.73
C THR A 381 5.16 -31.35 -20.38
N PRO A 382 3.88 -31.81 -20.36
CA PRO A 382 3.20 -32.12 -19.10
C PRO A 382 3.99 -33.09 -18.22
N GLU A 383 4.58 -34.11 -18.83
CA GLU A 383 5.39 -35.12 -18.12
C GLU A 383 6.64 -34.53 -17.47
N GLU A 384 7.31 -33.58 -18.15
CA GLU A 384 8.48 -32.87 -17.62
C GLU A 384 8.13 -31.90 -16.48
N ARG A 385 6.92 -31.32 -16.51
CA ARG A 385 6.42 -30.47 -15.41
C ARG A 385 6.09 -31.28 -14.17
N ASP A 386 5.58 -32.49 -14.33
CA ASP A 386 5.23 -33.36 -13.22
C ASP A 386 6.47 -34.10 -12.68
N ASN A 387 7.40 -34.50 -13.55
CA ASN A 387 8.62 -35.23 -13.22
C ASN A 387 9.88 -34.53 -13.71
N PRO A 388 10.33 -33.46 -13.06
CA PRO A 388 11.51 -32.69 -13.51
C PRO A 388 12.82 -33.51 -13.59
N GLU A 389 12.86 -34.67 -12.94
CA GLU A 389 14.03 -35.55 -12.92
C GLU A 389 14.34 -36.18 -14.29
N ILE A 390 13.33 -36.24 -15.21
CA ILE A 390 13.53 -36.74 -16.57
C ILE A 390 14.21 -35.72 -17.50
N ILE A 391 14.40 -34.47 -17.06
CA ILE A 391 14.95 -33.36 -17.87
C ILE A 391 16.46 -33.50 -17.98
N ASN A 392 16.91 -34.22 -19.01
CA ASN A 392 18.32 -34.39 -19.38
C ASN A 392 18.87 -33.21 -20.22
N GLY A 393 20.12 -33.27 -20.63
CA GLY A 393 20.81 -32.21 -21.37
C GLY A 393 20.13 -31.83 -22.69
N SER A 394 19.64 -32.79 -23.46
CA SER A 394 18.94 -32.53 -24.74
C SER A 394 17.58 -31.86 -24.53
N ARG A 395 16.83 -32.29 -23.50
CA ARG A 395 15.57 -31.67 -23.10
C ARG A 395 15.78 -30.24 -22.60
N ARG A 396 16.83 -29.97 -21.81
CA ARG A 396 17.18 -28.61 -21.35
C ARG A 396 17.46 -27.67 -22.53
N LYS A 397 18.18 -28.15 -23.55
CA LYS A 397 18.44 -27.37 -24.76
C LYS A 397 17.13 -27.04 -25.49
N ARG A 398 16.27 -28.06 -25.75
CA ARG A 398 14.97 -27.87 -26.38
C ARG A 398 14.07 -26.88 -25.61
N ILE A 399 14.03 -26.99 -24.29
CA ILE A 399 13.25 -26.08 -23.41
C ILE A 399 13.81 -24.65 -23.49
N ALA A 400 15.15 -24.48 -23.49
CA ALA A 400 15.79 -23.19 -23.63
C ALA A 400 15.45 -22.55 -24.99
N ASP A 401 15.59 -23.30 -26.07
CA ASP A 401 15.27 -22.85 -27.43
C ASP A 401 13.78 -22.45 -27.56
N GLY A 402 12.87 -23.28 -27.00
CA GLY A 402 11.43 -23.04 -27.03
C GLY A 402 10.95 -21.88 -26.16
N SER A 403 11.67 -21.54 -25.10
CA SER A 403 11.36 -20.42 -24.20
C SER A 403 12.04 -19.12 -24.57
N GLY A 404 12.91 -19.11 -25.59
CA GLY A 404 13.72 -17.93 -25.93
C GLY A 404 14.75 -17.57 -24.85
N THR A 405 15.15 -18.55 -24.02
CA THR A 405 16.13 -18.39 -22.94
C THR A 405 17.40 -19.20 -23.23
N ASN A 406 18.28 -19.32 -22.27
CA ASN A 406 19.49 -20.14 -22.38
C ASN A 406 19.48 -21.32 -21.39
N VAL A 407 20.34 -22.33 -21.66
CA VAL A 407 20.40 -23.54 -20.82
C VAL A 407 20.79 -23.22 -19.37
N ALA A 408 21.56 -22.13 -19.13
CA ALA A 408 21.94 -21.72 -17.79
C ALA A 408 20.73 -21.25 -16.97
N GLU A 409 19.77 -20.54 -17.59
CA GLU A 409 18.52 -20.10 -16.96
C GLU A 409 17.61 -21.29 -16.64
N VAL A 410 17.51 -22.27 -17.56
CA VAL A 410 16.78 -23.52 -17.30
C VAL A 410 17.38 -24.28 -16.09
N ASN A 411 18.71 -24.38 -16.03
CA ASN A 411 19.40 -25.01 -14.91
C ASN A 411 19.18 -24.26 -13.59
N LYS A 412 19.20 -22.94 -13.64
CA LYS A 412 18.93 -22.08 -12.48
C LYS A 412 17.54 -22.30 -11.93
N LEU A 413 16.52 -22.34 -12.81
CA LEU A 413 15.14 -22.62 -12.44
C LEU A 413 14.99 -23.99 -11.78
N LEU A 414 15.52 -25.06 -12.40
CA LEU A 414 15.46 -26.41 -11.84
C LEU A 414 16.11 -26.49 -10.46
N LYS A 415 17.25 -25.85 -10.27
CA LYS A 415 17.94 -25.77 -8.95
C LYS A 415 17.11 -25.01 -7.92
N GLN A 416 16.49 -23.91 -8.31
CA GLN A 416 15.59 -23.14 -7.44
C GLN A 416 14.37 -23.98 -7.04
N PHE A 417 13.76 -24.68 -7.98
CA PHE A 417 12.64 -25.59 -7.73
C PHE A 417 13.00 -26.66 -6.70
N GLU A 418 14.13 -27.37 -6.88
CA GLU A 418 14.59 -28.39 -5.95
C GLU A 418 14.85 -27.85 -4.55
N THR A 419 15.48 -26.67 -4.47
CA THR A 419 15.76 -26.01 -3.18
C THR A 419 14.46 -25.67 -2.46
N THR A 420 13.49 -25.08 -3.19
CA THR A 420 12.18 -24.71 -2.64
C THR A 420 11.41 -25.95 -2.20
N ARG A 421 11.38 -27.02 -3.02
CA ARG A 421 10.74 -28.31 -2.68
C ARG A 421 11.32 -28.90 -1.39
N LYS A 422 12.63 -28.89 -1.23
CA LYS A 422 13.32 -29.36 -0.01
C LYS A 422 12.96 -28.51 1.22
N MET A 423 12.97 -27.20 1.10
CA MET A 423 12.59 -26.28 2.19
C MET A 423 11.13 -26.51 2.64
N MET A 424 10.21 -26.61 1.69
CA MET A 424 8.80 -26.86 1.98
C MET A 424 8.57 -28.22 2.65
N LYS A 425 9.27 -29.25 2.21
CA LYS A 425 9.21 -30.59 2.83
C LYS A 425 9.73 -30.56 4.27
N THR A 426 10.83 -29.83 4.52
CA THR A 426 11.38 -29.66 5.87
C THR A 426 10.44 -28.88 6.78
N ALA A 427 9.74 -27.86 6.24
CA ALA A 427 8.74 -27.10 7.00
C ALA A 427 7.53 -27.97 7.41
N LEU A 428 7.09 -28.89 6.56
CA LEU A 428 5.99 -29.82 6.85
C LEU A 428 6.33 -30.86 7.92
N THR A 429 7.59 -31.28 8.03
CA THR A 429 8.03 -32.30 8.99
C THR A 429 8.29 -31.78 10.42
N GLY A 430 7.95 -30.51 10.71
CA GLY A 430 7.98 -29.96 12.07
C GLY A 430 9.35 -29.56 12.63
N ASN A 431 10.44 -29.80 11.90
CA ASN A 431 11.81 -29.49 12.36
C ASN A 431 12.18 -28.00 12.32
N LEU A 432 11.34 -27.14 11.70
CA LEU A 432 11.62 -25.69 11.62
C LEU A 432 11.35 -24.99 12.94
N ALA A 433 10.34 -25.42 13.69
CA ALA A 433 9.99 -24.85 14.99
C ALA A 433 11.08 -25.09 16.06
N GLN A 434 11.81 -26.20 15.97
CA GLN A 434 12.94 -26.48 16.86
C GLN A 434 14.21 -25.71 16.48
N LYS A 435 14.50 -25.50 15.19
CA LYS A 435 15.66 -24.71 14.74
C LYS A 435 15.51 -23.21 15.01
N LEU A 436 14.29 -22.65 14.92
CA LEU A 436 14.04 -21.26 15.28
C LEU A 436 14.12 -20.99 16.79
N ARG A 437 13.92 -22.02 17.64
CA ARG A 437 14.19 -21.92 19.08
C ARG A 437 15.68 -21.90 19.43
N GLY A 438 16.55 -22.44 18.57
CA GLY A 438 18.01 -22.43 18.74
C GLY A 438 18.69 -21.07 18.46
N PHE A 439 18.04 -20.15 17.75
CA PHE A 439 18.56 -18.79 17.49
C PHE A 439 18.14 -17.77 18.57
N ARG A 440 17.46 -18.22 19.62
CA ARG A 440 16.99 -17.40 20.76
C ARG A 440 17.82 -17.62 22.05
N ARG A 441 19.04 -18.13 21.92
CA ARG A 441 20.05 -18.17 23.03
C ARG A 441 21.24 -17.29 22.72
#